data_96c5f5c872ed48d020db25bf441d307a
#
_entry.id   96c5f5c872ed48d020db25bf441d307a
#
_cell.length_a   1.000
_cell.length_b   1.000
_cell.length_c   1.000
_cell.angle_alpha   90.00
_cell.angle_beta   90.00
_cell.angle_gamma   90.00
#
_symmetry.space_group_name_H-M   'P 1'
#
loop_
_entity.id
_entity.type
_entity.pdbx_description
1 polymer ?
#
loop_
_entity_poly.entity_id
_entity_poly.type
_entity_poly.pdbx_seq_one_letter_code
_entity_poly.pdbx_strand_id
1 'polypeptide(L)'
;MDTKLIGDNVRNLRKERKLSQEKLAELANVSRNYISMIERGEAKNISEEIIQKLAWGLEASIEQITGKPNERSGTSIPPALREFALNEGLHYKVVESLLKIPFRGKEPTTAQEWKNLYVAIKPFISGE
;
A
#
# COMPACT_ATOMS: atom_id res chain seq x y z
N MET A 1 -0.49 20.06 -5.28
CA MET A 1 0.22 18.98 -4.57
C MET A 1 1.71 19.18 -4.71
N ASP A 2 2.43 19.24 -3.62
CA ASP A 2 3.87 19.48 -3.64
C ASP A 2 4.61 18.15 -3.88
N THR A 3 4.99 17.91 -5.11
CA THR A 3 5.63 16.64 -5.48
C THR A 3 7.03 16.48 -4.87
N LYS A 4 7.72 17.60 -4.59
CA LYS A 4 9.02 17.53 -3.94
C LYS A 4 8.87 17.12 -2.48
N LEU A 5 7.89 17.65 -1.79
CA LEU A 5 7.62 17.27 -0.41
C LEU A 5 7.23 15.79 -0.31
N ILE A 6 6.39 15.34 -1.24
CA ILE A 6 6.02 13.93 -1.30
C ILE A 6 7.25 13.07 -1.51
N GLY A 7 8.12 13.45 -2.44
CA GLY A 7 9.35 12.72 -2.71
C GLY A 7 10.25 12.61 -1.50
N ASP A 8 10.44 13.72 -0.78
CA ASP A 8 11.26 13.73 0.44
C ASP A 8 10.65 12.85 1.51
N ASN A 9 9.34 12.92 1.69
CA ASN A 9 8.65 12.09 2.68
C ASN A 9 8.76 10.60 2.36
N VAL A 10 8.55 10.24 1.10
CA VAL A 10 8.67 8.87 0.65
C VAL A 10 10.09 8.35 0.91
N ARG A 11 11.08 9.13 0.55
CA ARG A 11 12.48 8.74 0.75
C ARG A 11 12.80 8.54 2.23
N ASN A 12 12.38 9.48 3.07
CA ASN A 12 12.63 9.39 4.51
C ASN A 12 11.94 8.20 5.13
N LEU A 13 10.67 7.97 4.79
CA LEU A 13 9.91 6.83 5.29
C LEU A 13 10.54 5.52 4.83
N ARG A 14 10.96 5.48 3.57
CA ARG A 14 11.62 4.27 3.02
C ARG A 14 12.89 3.94 3.80
N LYS A 15 13.71 4.94 4.07
CA LYS A 15 14.95 4.73 4.81
C LYS A 15 14.70 4.31 6.25
N GLU A 16 13.69 4.89 6.88
CA GLU A 16 13.28 4.48 8.23
C GLU A 16 12.87 3.02 8.29
N ARG A 17 12.20 2.54 7.22
CA ARG A 17 11.76 1.15 7.12
C ARG A 17 12.84 0.22 6.58
N LYS A 18 14.02 0.79 6.26
CA LYS A 18 15.15 0.03 5.70
C LYS A 18 14.79 -0.70 4.42
N LEU A 19 13.99 -0.05 3.59
CA LEU A 19 13.59 -0.60 2.29
C LEU A 19 14.45 -0.01 1.18
N SER A 20 14.78 -0.84 0.18
CA SER A 20 15.38 -0.35 -1.05
C SER A 20 14.28 0.24 -1.93
N GLN A 21 14.67 1.04 -2.92
CA GLN A 21 13.71 1.54 -3.91
C GLN A 21 13.03 0.36 -4.62
N GLU A 22 13.82 -0.67 -4.92
CA GLU A 22 13.32 -1.86 -5.59
C GLU A 22 12.27 -2.59 -4.74
N LYS A 23 12.53 -2.73 -3.44
CA LYS A 23 11.59 -3.40 -2.55
C LYS A 23 10.30 -2.60 -2.39
N LEU A 24 10.41 -1.29 -2.25
CA LEU A 24 9.22 -0.44 -2.18
C LEU A 24 8.41 -0.53 -3.48
N ALA A 25 9.10 -0.51 -4.62
CA ALA A 25 8.45 -0.63 -5.92
C ALA A 25 7.66 -1.94 -6.02
N GLU A 26 8.26 -3.03 -5.55
CA GLU A 26 7.62 -4.32 -5.53
C GLU A 26 6.36 -4.32 -4.65
N LEU A 27 6.48 -3.80 -3.42
CA LEU A 27 5.35 -3.74 -2.50
C LEU A 27 4.22 -2.86 -3.02
N ALA A 28 4.57 -1.72 -3.59
CA ALA A 28 3.58 -0.76 -4.11
C ALA A 28 3.09 -1.13 -5.52
N ASN A 29 3.68 -2.15 -6.13
CA ASN A 29 3.34 -2.57 -7.49
C ASN A 29 3.49 -1.44 -8.51
N VAL A 30 4.62 -0.76 -8.43
CA VAL A 30 5.02 0.28 -9.40
C VAL A 30 6.47 0.00 -9.82
N SER A 31 6.94 0.69 -10.86
CA SER A 31 8.31 0.48 -11.31
C SER A 31 9.31 1.15 -10.36
N ARG A 32 10.52 0.59 -10.27
CA ARG A 32 11.60 1.20 -9.51
C ARG A 32 11.93 2.57 -10.05
N ASN A 33 11.92 2.73 -11.38
CA ASN A 33 12.19 3.99 -12.00
C ASN A 33 11.21 5.08 -11.55
N TYR A 34 9.94 4.69 -11.39
CA TYR A 34 8.92 5.63 -10.93
C TYR A 34 9.18 6.04 -9.48
N ILE A 35 9.56 5.09 -8.62
CA ILE A 35 9.93 5.40 -7.24
C ILE A 35 11.09 6.41 -7.23
N SER A 36 12.10 6.18 -8.06
CA SER A 36 13.25 7.09 -8.18
C SER A 36 12.80 8.49 -8.59
N MET A 37 11.92 8.58 -9.57
CA MET A 37 11.40 9.87 -10.03
C MET A 37 10.62 10.58 -8.92
N ILE A 38 9.82 9.85 -8.18
CA ILE A 38 9.07 10.43 -7.05
C ILE A 38 10.02 11.00 -6.02
N GLU A 39 11.05 10.24 -5.63
CA GLU A 39 11.99 10.68 -4.61
C GLU A 39 12.82 11.87 -5.04
N ARG A 40 13.06 12.04 -6.35
CA ARG A 40 13.78 13.19 -6.86
C ARG A 40 12.88 14.41 -7.11
N GLY A 41 11.58 14.26 -6.88
CA GLY A 41 10.62 15.34 -7.12
C GLY A 41 10.33 15.56 -8.60
N GLU A 42 10.65 14.60 -9.46
CA GLU A 42 10.47 14.71 -10.90
C GLU A 42 9.12 14.19 -11.40
N ALA A 43 8.40 13.43 -10.57
CA ALA A 43 7.09 12.93 -10.94
C ALA A 43 6.09 14.09 -10.85
N LYS A 44 5.44 14.41 -11.95
CA LYS A 44 4.59 15.60 -12.03
C LYS A 44 3.19 15.41 -11.45
N ASN A 45 2.55 14.32 -11.76
CA ASN A 45 1.19 14.08 -11.33
C ASN A 45 1.09 12.74 -10.59
N ILE A 46 1.21 12.81 -9.27
CA ILE A 46 1.13 11.61 -8.46
C ILE A 46 -0.34 11.43 -8.08
N SER A 47 -0.97 10.39 -8.61
CA SER A 47 -2.38 10.13 -8.36
C SER A 47 -2.63 9.69 -6.93
N GLU A 48 -3.88 9.82 -6.50
CA GLU A 48 -4.28 9.35 -5.18
C GLU A 48 -4.06 7.84 -5.05
N GLU A 49 -4.31 7.09 -6.13
CA GLU A 49 -4.04 5.66 -6.14
C GLU A 49 -2.57 5.35 -5.85
N ILE A 50 -1.66 6.09 -6.47
CA ILE A 50 -0.22 5.91 -6.24
C ILE A 50 0.14 6.24 -4.79
N ILE A 51 -0.45 7.31 -4.23
CA ILE A 51 -0.21 7.66 -2.83
C ILE A 51 -0.65 6.53 -1.91
N GLN A 52 -1.80 5.92 -2.18
CA GLN A 52 -2.29 4.81 -1.38
C GLN A 52 -1.38 3.59 -1.49
N LYS A 53 -0.86 3.31 -2.67
CA LYS A 53 0.08 2.21 -2.89
C LYS A 53 1.38 2.43 -2.13
N LEU A 54 1.89 3.66 -2.14
CA LEU A 54 3.10 4.02 -1.40
C LEU A 54 2.87 3.92 0.10
N ALA A 55 1.72 4.39 0.57
CA ALA A 55 1.36 4.29 1.98
C ALA A 55 1.34 2.83 2.43
N TRP A 56 0.79 1.96 1.59
CA TRP A 56 0.80 0.53 1.87
C TRP A 56 2.23 0.00 2.01
N GLY A 57 3.07 0.27 1.00
CA GLY A 57 4.44 -0.26 0.99
C GLY A 57 5.30 0.29 2.12
N LEU A 58 5.05 1.52 2.52
CA LEU A 58 5.84 2.20 3.56
C LEU A 58 5.27 2.00 4.97
N GLU A 59 4.13 1.32 5.10
CA GLU A 59 3.43 1.21 6.38
C GLU A 59 3.19 2.58 7.00
N ALA A 60 2.77 3.52 6.16
CA ALA A 60 2.59 4.90 6.55
C ALA A 60 1.17 5.35 6.23
N SER A 61 0.76 6.46 6.83
CA SER A 61 -0.51 7.08 6.48
C SER A 61 -0.33 7.96 5.26
N ILE A 62 -1.44 8.25 4.59
CA ILE A 62 -1.43 9.18 3.46
C ILE A 62 -0.94 10.55 3.92
N GLU A 63 -1.34 10.94 5.13
CA GLU A 63 -0.90 12.19 5.74
C GLU A 63 0.62 12.28 5.89
N GLN A 64 1.25 11.19 6.29
CA GLN A 64 2.72 11.15 6.42
C GLN A 64 3.42 11.34 5.07
N ILE A 65 2.78 10.93 3.99
CA ILE A 65 3.35 11.05 2.65
C ILE A 65 3.10 12.44 2.07
N THR A 66 1.87 12.93 2.15
CA THR A 66 1.49 14.19 1.52
C THR A 66 1.75 15.41 2.40
N GLY A 67 1.89 15.21 3.71
CA GLY A 67 2.01 16.30 4.65
C GLY A 67 0.70 17.05 4.91
N LYS A 68 -0.40 16.50 4.44
CA LYS A 68 -1.72 17.11 4.60
C LYS A 68 -2.68 16.17 5.31
N PRO A 69 -3.57 16.68 6.16
CA PRO A 69 -4.56 15.83 6.81
C PRO A 69 -5.39 15.08 5.78
N ASN A 70 -5.59 13.81 6.02
CA ASN A 70 -6.43 12.98 5.16
C ASN A 70 -7.88 13.14 5.62
N GLU A 71 -8.67 13.83 4.82
CA GLU A 71 -10.08 14.05 5.12
C GLU A 71 -10.97 12.87 4.82
N ARG A 72 -10.42 11.86 4.15
CA ARG A 72 -11.19 10.66 3.81
C ARG A 72 -10.97 9.59 4.85
N SER A 73 -11.85 9.53 5.81
CA SER A 73 -11.90 8.42 6.75
C SER A 73 -12.54 7.24 6.03
N GLY A 74 -11.89 6.12 5.94
CA GLY A 74 -12.55 4.95 5.44
C GLY A 74 -11.75 3.98 4.61
N THR A 75 -10.50 4.29 4.33
CA THR A 75 -9.67 3.38 3.56
C THR A 75 -8.45 2.90 4.34
N SER A 76 -8.55 2.86 5.66
CA SER A 76 -7.46 2.31 6.44
C SER A 76 -7.48 0.79 6.29
N ILE A 77 -6.31 0.24 6.03
CA ILE A 77 -6.16 -1.21 5.94
C ILE A 77 -6.15 -1.78 7.35
N PRO A 78 -7.02 -2.77 7.65
CA PRO A 78 -7.02 -3.38 8.98
C PRO A 78 -5.64 -3.93 9.35
N PRO A 79 -5.18 -3.74 10.59
CA PRO A 79 -3.86 -4.22 10.99
C PRO A 79 -3.63 -5.70 10.74
N ALA A 80 -4.63 -6.53 10.96
CA ALA A 80 -4.51 -7.98 10.73
C ALA A 80 -4.30 -8.30 9.25
N LEU A 81 -5.00 -7.57 8.35
CA LEU A 81 -4.82 -7.75 6.92
C LEU A 81 -3.43 -7.29 6.50
N ARG A 82 -2.96 -6.18 7.04
CA ARG A 82 -1.61 -5.68 6.74
C ARG A 82 -0.56 -6.70 7.16
N GLU A 83 -0.69 -7.24 8.36
CA GLU A 83 0.24 -8.25 8.87
C GLU A 83 0.29 -9.47 7.94
N PHE A 84 -0.89 -9.99 7.59
CA PHE A 84 -0.97 -11.12 6.68
C PHE A 84 -0.33 -10.80 5.33
N ALA A 85 -0.66 -9.67 4.75
CA ALA A 85 -0.18 -9.31 3.42
C ALA A 85 1.33 -9.11 3.39
N LEU A 86 1.90 -8.51 4.43
CA LEU A 86 3.35 -8.32 4.51
C LEU A 86 4.07 -9.64 4.68
N ASN A 87 3.54 -10.55 5.50
CA ASN A 87 4.13 -11.87 5.69
C ASN A 87 4.13 -12.69 4.41
N GLU A 88 3.12 -12.53 3.57
CA GLU A 88 3.00 -13.28 2.32
C GLU A 88 3.58 -12.53 1.11
N GLY A 89 4.04 -11.29 1.31
CA GLY A 89 4.59 -10.49 0.22
C GLY A 89 3.57 -10.10 -0.84
N LEU A 90 2.32 -9.86 -0.43
CA LEU A 90 1.25 -9.53 -1.37
C LEU A 90 1.37 -8.10 -1.89
N HIS A 91 1.00 -7.91 -3.16
CA HIS A 91 0.94 -6.60 -3.77
C HIS A 91 -0.31 -5.84 -3.32
N TYR A 92 -0.25 -4.52 -3.42
CA TYR A 92 -1.39 -3.66 -3.07
C TYR A 92 -2.68 -4.06 -3.79
N LYS A 93 -2.58 -4.47 -5.05
CA LYS A 93 -3.77 -4.87 -5.83
C LYS A 93 -4.53 -6.02 -5.19
N VAL A 94 -3.82 -6.98 -4.63
CA VAL A 94 -4.44 -8.11 -3.93
C VAL A 94 -5.14 -7.62 -2.66
N VAL A 95 -4.46 -6.77 -1.89
CA VAL A 95 -5.03 -6.20 -0.66
C VAL A 95 -6.29 -5.40 -0.97
N GLU A 96 -6.25 -4.59 -2.03
CA GLU A 96 -7.41 -3.82 -2.48
C GLU A 96 -8.58 -4.74 -2.81
N SER A 97 -8.31 -5.85 -3.51
CA SER A 97 -9.35 -6.83 -3.83
C SER A 97 -9.97 -7.43 -2.57
N LEU A 98 -9.15 -7.74 -1.58
CA LEU A 98 -9.64 -8.29 -0.31
C LEU A 98 -10.52 -7.27 0.43
N LEU A 99 -10.15 -6.00 0.39
CA LEU A 99 -10.92 -4.94 1.05
C LEU A 99 -12.28 -4.71 0.40
N LYS A 100 -12.43 -5.05 -0.86
CA LYS A 100 -13.68 -4.84 -1.59
C LYS A 100 -14.69 -5.96 -1.42
N ILE A 101 -14.32 -7.04 -0.72
CA ILE A 101 -15.23 -8.17 -0.51
C ILE A 101 -16.34 -7.74 0.45
N PRO A 102 -17.62 -7.88 0.05
CA PRO A 102 -18.72 -7.59 0.96
C PRO A 102 -18.94 -8.76 1.91
N PHE A 103 -18.72 -8.53 3.19
CA PHE A 103 -18.90 -9.58 4.20
C PHE A 103 -20.34 -9.55 4.73
N ARG A 104 -20.95 -10.72 4.77
CA ARG A 104 -22.25 -10.88 5.40
C ARG A 104 -22.01 -11.56 6.74
N GLY A 105 -21.88 -10.76 7.78
CA GLY A 105 -21.58 -11.27 9.09
C GLY A 105 -20.20 -10.80 9.53
N LYS A 106 -19.41 -11.71 10.06
CA LYS A 106 -18.14 -11.34 10.67
C LYS A 106 -17.01 -11.22 9.66
N GLU A 107 -16.39 -10.04 9.61
CA GLU A 107 -15.17 -9.81 8.82
C GLU A 107 -13.99 -10.49 9.52
N PRO A 108 -13.00 -10.97 8.74
CA PRO A 108 -11.79 -11.53 9.36
C PRO A 108 -11.14 -10.53 10.31
N THR A 109 -10.68 -11.01 11.46
CA THR A 109 -10.05 -10.17 12.47
C THR A 109 -8.62 -10.52 12.78
N THR A 110 -8.13 -11.67 12.30
CA THR A 110 -6.75 -12.11 12.51
C THR A 110 -6.06 -12.35 11.17
N ALA A 111 -4.72 -12.33 11.19
CA ALA A 111 -3.94 -12.61 9.99
C ALA A 111 -4.26 -14.01 9.45
N GLN A 112 -4.47 -14.99 10.34
CA GLN A 112 -4.78 -16.35 9.93
C GLN A 112 -6.14 -16.43 9.23
N GLU A 113 -7.13 -15.69 9.72
CA GLU A 113 -8.44 -15.64 9.08
C GLU A 113 -8.37 -14.99 7.70
N TRP A 114 -7.56 -13.94 7.55
CA TRP A 114 -7.33 -13.31 6.26
C TRP A 114 -6.65 -14.27 5.30
N LYS A 115 -5.68 -15.05 5.80
CA LYS A 115 -4.99 -16.06 5.01
C LYS A 115 -5.96 -17.13 4.52
N ASN A 116 -6.83 -17.62 5.40
CA ASN A 116 -7.82 -18.63 5.04
C ASN A 116 -8.75 -18.13 3.93
N LEU A 117 -9.21 -16.89 4.05
CA LEU A 117 -10.04 -16.26 3.03
C LEU A 117 -9.28 -16.12 1.72
N TYR A 118 -8.05 -15.63 1.77
CA TYR A 118 -7.23 -15.43 0.58
C TYR A 118 -7.02 -16.74 -0.17
N VAL A 119 -6.68 -17.82 0.54
CA VAL A 119 -6.46 -19.13 -0.09
C VAL A 119 -7.73 -19.58 -0.79
N ALA A 120 -8.90 -19.36 -0.19
CA ALA A 120 -10.17 -19.78 -0.76
C ALA A 120 -10.52 -19.02 -2.04
N ILE A 121 -10.17 -17.74 -2.12
CA ILE A 121 -10.60 -16.89 -3.26
C ILE A 121 -9.48 -16.61 -4.26
N LYS A 122 -8.24 -17.02 -3.96
CA LYS A 122 -7.09 -16.74 -4.83
C LYS A 122 -7.33 -17.06 -6.30
N PRO A 123 -7.91 -18.22 -6.65
CA PRO A 123 -8.17 -18.53 -8.07
C PRO A 123 -9.07 -17.53 -8.77
N PHE A 124 -9.84 -16.75 -8.00
CA PHE A 124 -10.82 -15.81 -8.55
C PHE A 124 -10.30 -14.38 -8.64
N ILE A 125 -9.25 -14.05 -7.90
CA ILE A 125 -8.73 -12.66 -7.83
C ILE A 125 -7.34 -12.49 -8.39
N SER A 126 -6.54 -13.55 -8.52
CA SER A 126 -5.14 -13.41 -8.96
C SER A 126 -5.00 -13.14 -10.45
N GLY A 127 -5.99 -13.45 -11.24
CA GLY A 127 -5.92 -13.25 -12.68
C GLY A 127 -4.97 -14.20 -13.40
N GLU A 128 -4.46 -15.18 -12.72
CA GLU A 128 -3.56 -16.18 -13.29
C GLU A 128 -4.22 -17.53 -13.45
#